data_e6d5d2203adce4541d71f61dcb93e6db
#
_entry.id   e6d5d2203adce4541d71f61dcb93e6db
#
_cell.length_a   1.000
_cell.length_b   1.000
_cell.length_c   1.000
_cell.angle_alpha   90.00
_cell.angle_beta   90.00
_cell.angle_gamma   90.00
#
_symmetry.space_group_name_H-M   'P 1'
#
loop_
_entity.id
_entity.type
_entity.pdbx_description
1 polymer ?
#
loop_
_entity_poly.entity_id
_entity_poly.type
_entity_poly.pdbx_seq_one_letter_code
_entity_poly.pdbx_strand_id
1 'polypeptide(L)'
;VKEMQARKGAKLLWVRARAIDADVVNANGDLFSKEELLKEAEIKGEKIPAYKTFEGVPIYTNHKNDDIEQAKGMVVYAEWDEKENCVYCTFFVDEEAYPDIARNIRTGVIHDVSMGASVEWGVCSVCGNKAYTEKDYCEHLKKYKGKTFPENGKKAYEKNYGVKFIELSCVGDGAFESCEIQEIYDVDDVLNQAENLEKKAEEINSNIILAHQGAP
;
A
#
# COMPACT_ATOMS: atom_id res chain seq x y z
N VAL A 1 5.41 4.28 16.43
CA VAL A 1 4.32 4.89 15.65
C VAL A 1 4.12 6.29 16.20
N LYS A 2 4.54 7.33 15.46
CA LYS A 2 4.12 8.70 15.79
C LYS A 2 2.62 8.72 15.58
N GLU A 3 1.86 8.91 16.67
CA GLU A 3 0.44 9.21 16.59
C GLU A 3 0.25 10.42 15.67
N MET A 4 -0.17 10.14 14.45
CA MET A 4 -0.66 11.19 13.57
C MET A 4 -2.06 11.53 14.05
N GLN A 5 -2.14 12.50 14.94
CA GLN A 5 -3.42 13.09 15.29
C GLN A 5 -3.94 13.80 14.02
N ALA A 6 -5.01 13.26 13.43
CA ALA A 6 -5.79 14.01 12.46
C ALA A 6 -6.09 15.39 13.08
N ARG A 7 -5.85 16.46 12.33
CA ARG A 7 -6.16 17.81 12.80
C ARG A 7 -7.64 17.84 13.14
N LYS A 8 -7.99 18.21 14.36
CA LYS A 8 -9.38 18.27 14.83
C LYS A 8 -10.22 19.03 13.79
N GLY A 9 -11.26 18.40 13.26
CA GLY A 9 -12.24 18.99 12.37
C GLY A 9 -12.08 18.68 10.87
N ALA A 10 -11.04 17.97 10.43
CA ALA A 10 -10.95 17.55 9.03
C ALA A 10 -11.86 16.33 8.79
N LYS A 11 -12.70 16.41 7.76
CA LYS A 11 -13.50 15.26 7.30
C LYS A 11 -12.66 14.37 6.42
N LEU A 12 -12.29 13.19 6.90
CA LEU A 12 -11.38 12.25 6.24
C LEU A 12 -12.13 10.98 5.85
N LEU A 13 -11.99 10.58 4.59
CA LEU A 13 -12.38 9.25 4.12
C LEU A 13 -11.22 8.28 4.35
N TRP A 14 -11.43 7.28 5.18
CA TRP A 14 -10.45 6.24 5.45
C TRP A 14 -10.66 5.03 4.54
N VAL A 15 -9.57 4.52 3.99
CA VAL A 15 -9.58 3.49 2.98
C VAL A 15 -8.48 2.47 3.27
N ARG A 16 -8.79 1.18 3.13
CA ARG A 16 -7.82 0.09 3.10
C ARG A 16 -7.77 -0.49 1.71
N ALA A 17 -6.59 -0.59 1.14
CA ALA A 17 -6.38 -1.15 -0.19
C ALA A 17 -5.22 -2.14 -0.21
N ARG A 18 -5.29 -3.12 -1.09
CA ARG A 18 -4.16 -3.97 -1.46
C ARG A 18 -3.25 -3.16 -2.37
N ALA A 19 -2.02 -2.88 -1.94
CA ALA A 19 -1.14 -1.91 -2.59
C ALA A 19 -0.11 -2.55 -3.52
N ILE A 20 0.34 -3.77 -3.23
CA ILE A 20 1.32 -4.52 -4.03
C ILE A 20 1.29 -6.01 -3.70
N ASP A 21 1.46 -6.84 -4.72
CA ASP A 21 1.69 -8.28 -4.61
C ASP A 21 3.18 -8.60 -4.65
N ALA A 22 3.62 -9.49 -3.78
CA ALA A 22 4.96 -10.03 -3.82
C ALA A 22 5.08 -11.20 -4.80
N ASP A 23 6.24 -11.31 -5.44
CA ASP A 23 6.59 -12.42 -6.35
C ASP A 23 5.69 -12.55 -7.59
N VAL A 24 4.92 -11.51 -7.90
CA VAL A 24 4.06 -11.42 -9.08
C VAL A 24 4.65 -10.40 -10.07
N VAL A 25 4.70 -10.77 -11.34
CA VAL A 25 5.09 -9.82 -12.41
C VAL A 25 3.89 -8.99 -12.81
N ASN A 26 3.92 -7.70 -12.55
CA ASN A 26 2.84 -6.78 -12.89
C ASN A 26 2.71 -6.50 -14.40
N ALA A 27 1.75 -5.68 -14.79
CA ALA A 27 1.51 -5.32 -16.18
C ALA A 27 2.70 -4.57 -16.83
N ASN A 28 3.44 -3.78 -16.03
CA ASN A 28 4.62 -3.05 -16.48
C ASN A 28 5.86 -3.95 -16.65
N GLY A 29 5.77 -5.22 -16.28
CA GLY A 29 6.89 -6.15 -16.30
C GLY A 29 7.85 -5.97 -15.14
N ASP A 30 7.39 -5.48 -14.00
CA ASP A 30 8.15 -5.35 -12.77
C ASP A 30 7.79 -6.46 -11.80
N LEU A 31 8.79 -7.01 -11.10
CA LEU A 31 8.62 -7.95 -10.00
C LEU A 31 9.27 -7.40 -8.74
N PHE A 32 8.49 -7.40 -7.66
CA PHE A 32 8.92 -7.08 -6.31
C PHE A 32 8.86 -8.36 -5.47
N SER A 33 10.02 -8.91 -5.09
CA SER A 33 10.01 -10.16 -4.35
C SER A 33 9.67 -9.95 -2.88
N LYS A 34 9.03 -10.97 -2.26
CA LYS A 34 8.79 -11.01 -0.82
C LYS A 34 10.04 -10.67 -0.02
N GLU A 35 11.18 -11.27 -0.41
CA GLU A 35 12.47 -11.01 0.23
C GLU A 35 12.81 -9.51 0.26
N GLU A 36 12.67 -8.80 -0.87
CA GLU A 36 12.96 -7.36 -0.94
C GLU A 36 11.93 -6.51 -0.20
N LEU A 37 10.65 -6.89 -0.22
CA LEU A 37 9.61 -6.16 0.51
C LEU A 37 9.78 -6.26 2.02
N LEU A 38 10.24 -7.41 2.52
CA LEU A 38 10.47 -7.65 3.95
C LEU A 38 11.88 -7.26 4.42
N LYS A 39 12.80 -7.01 3.49
CA LYS A 39 14.17 -6.61 3.81
C LYS A 39 14.21 -5.28 4.53
N GLU A 40 15.02 -5.21 5.58
CA GLU A 40 15.25 -3.95 6.29
C GLU A 40 15.97 -2.93 5.41
N ALA A 41 15.38 -1.75 5.32
CA ALA A 41 15.95 -0.56 4.71
C ALA A 41 16.21 0.49 5.81
N GLU A 42 17.29 1.23 5.71
CA GLU A 42 17.58 2.34 6.62
C GLU A 42 16.88 3.60 6.10
N ILE A 43 15.87 4.06 6.84
CA ILE A 43 15.10 5.26 6.54
C ILE A 43 15.18 6.23 7.73
N LYS A 44 15.77 7.40 7.51
CA LYS A 44 15.92 8.45 8.55
C LYS A 44 16.57 7.94 9.85
N GLY A 45 17.50 6.98 9.73
CA GLY A 45 18.20 6.39 10.86
C GLY A 45 17.47 5.24 11.56
N GLU A 46 16.30 4.84 11.07
CA GLU A 46 15.56 3.68 11.56
C GLU A 46 15.63 2.54 10.54
N LYS A 47 15.80 1.31 11.02
CA LYS A 47 15.74 0.11 10.20
C LYS A 47 14.31 -0.40 10.19
N ILE A 48 13.66 -0.32 9.04
CA ILE A 48 12.29 -0.78 8.83
C ILE A 48 12.23 -1.65 7.58
N PRO A 49 11.30 -2.63 7.49
CA PRO A 49 11.07 -3.36 6.26
C PRO A 49 10.71 -2.42 5.10
N ALA A 50 11.15 -2.74 3.88
CA ALA A 50 10.95 -1.89 2.72
C ALA A 50 9.48 -1.52 2.49
N TYR A 51 8.54 -2.47 2.73
CA TYR A 51 7.11 -2.18 2.59
C TYR A 51 6.61 -1.08 3.56
N LYS A 52 7.24 -0.92 4.72
CA LYS A 52 6.92 0.14 5.68
C LYS A 52 7.23 1.55 5.15
N THR A 53 7.99 1.67 4.07
CA THR A 53 8.24 2.96 3.42
C THR A 53 7.00 3.56 2.77
N PHE A 54 5.91 2.81 2.65
CA PHE A 54 4.59 3.37 2.31
C PHE A 54 4.07 4.34 3.39
N GLU A 55 4.44 4.16 4.66
CA GLU A 55 3.91 5.01 5.73
C GLU A 55 4.43 6.45 5.60
N GLY A 56 3.49 7.39 5.49
CA GLY A 56 3.76 8.81 5.31
C GLY A 56 3.91 9.26 3.87
N VAL A 57 3.74 8.37 2.87
CA VAL A 57 3.74 8.81 1.47
C VAL A 57 2.39 9.42 1.08
N PRO A 58 2.39 10.38 0.15
CA PRO A 58 1.15 11.02 -0.31
C PRO A 58 0.30 10.08 -1.17
N ILE A 59 -1.01 10.34 -1.15
CA ILE A 59 -1.99 9.77 -2.08
C ILE A 59 -2.19 10.73 -3.24
N TYR A 60 -2.05 10.21 -4.46
CA TYR A 60 -2.31 10.95 -5.69
C TYR A 60 -3.42 10.31 -6.52
N THR A 61 -3.63 10.84 -7.72
CA THR A 61 -4.46 10.26 -8.76
C THR A 61 -3.65 10.15 -10.05
N ASN A 62 -3.67 8.96 -10.70
CA ASN A 62 -2.99 8.71 -11.97
C ASN A 62 -1.50 9.08 -11.96
N HIS A 63 -0.79 8.81 -10.85
CA HIS A 63 0.65 9.07 -10.67
C HIS A 63 1.07 10.54 -10.93
N LYS A 64 0.18 11.51 -10.68
CA LYS A 64 0.50 12.95 -10.75
C LYS A 64 1.24 13.39 -9.49
N ASN A 65 2.48 12.91 -9.35
CA ASN A 65 3.32 13.06 -8.15
C ASN A 65 4.48 14.06 -8.32
N ASP A 66 4.48 14.83 -9.39
CA ASP A 66 5.44 15.89 -9.69
C ASP A 66 5.21 17.18 -8.87
N ASP A 67 4.05 17.30 -8.25
CA ASP A 67 3.66 18.44 -7.42
C ASP A 67 2.96 17.97 -6.14
N ILE A 68 3.51 18.32 -4.97
CA ILE A 68 2.94 17.96 -3.67
C ILE A 68 1.55 18.57 -3.43
N GLU A 69 1.21 19.70 -4.06
CA GLU A 69 -0.11 20.32 -3.98
C GLU A 69 -1.21 19.45 -4.62
N GLN A 70 -0.81 18.48 -5.46
CA GLN A 70 -1.71 17.48 -6.03
C GLN A 70 -2.05 16.33 -5.09
N ALA A 71 -1.42 16.24 -3.90
CA ALA A 71 -1.71 15.20 -2.93
C ALA A 71 -3.15 15.29 -2.42
N LYS A 72 -3.84 14.17 -2.37
CA LYS A 72 -5.26 14.05 -1.96
C LYS A 72 -5.41 13.55 -0.51
N GLY A 73 -4.34 12.99 0.04
CA GLY A 73 -4.28 12.38 1.34
C GLY A 73 -2.92 11.76 1.58
N MET A 74 -2.87 10.77 2.47
CA MET A 74 -1.61 10.14 2.86
C MET A 74 -1.83 8.71 3.33
N VAL A 75 -0.85 7.85 3.08
CA VAL A 75 -0.78 6.51 3.68
C VAL A 75 -0.36 6.64 5.15
N VAL A 76 -1.15 6.05 6.04
CA VAL A 76 -0.93 6.12 7.50
C VAL A 76 -0.30 4.83 8.02
N TYR A 77 -0.69 3.72 7.44
CA TYR A 77 -0.25 2.41 7.91
C TYR A 77 -0.08 1.45 6.73
N ALA A 78 0.97 0.64 6.79
CA ALA A 78 1.22 -0.45 5.85
C ALA A 78 1.41 -1.74 6.62
N GLU A 79 0.79 -2.82 6.18
CA GLU A 79 0.89 -4.15 6.78
C GLU A 79 1.21 -5.21 5.75
N TRP A 80 2.05 -6.16 6.15
CA TRP A 80 2.32 -7.35 5.38
C TRP A 80 1.33 -8.45 5.74
N ASP A 81 0.66 -9.01 4.72
CA ASP A 81 -0.17 -10.20 4.88
C ASP A 81 0.60 -11.44 4.38
N GLU A 82 0.96 -12.29 5.34
CA GLU A 82 1.73 -13.50 5.07
C GLU A 82 0.96 -14.54 4.25
N LYS A 83 -0.34 -14.60 4.43
CA LYS A 83 -1.22 -15.57 3.76
C LYS A 83 -1.48 -15.17 2.31
N GLU A 84 -1.76 -13.90 2.09
CA GLU A 84 -2.06 -13.35 0.77
C GLU A 84 -0.78 -12.95 0.00
N ASN A 85 0.39 -12.98 0.65
CA ASN A 85 1.70 -12.60 0.10
C ASN A 85 1.69 -11.20 -0.53
N CYS A 86 1.12 -10.23 0.18
CA CYS A 86 0.91 -8.87 -0.31
C CYS A 86 1.06 -7.82 0.80
N VAL A 87 1.05 -6.56 0.42
CA VAL A 87 1.00 -5.42 1.34
C VAL A 87 -0.35 -4.75 1.22
N TYR A 88 -0.99 -4.53 2.37
CA TYR A 88 -2.13 -3.63 2.49
C TYR A 88 -1.69 -2.28 3.03
N CYS A 89 -2.27 -1.22 2.48
CA CYS A 89 -2.11 0.14 2.96
C CYS A 89 -3.44 0.69 3.46
N THR A 90 -3.40 1.31 4.65
CA THR A 90 -4.50 2.15 5.13
C THR A 90 -4.12 3.60 4.92
N PHE A 91 -4.96 4.34 4.24
CA PHE A 91 -4.75 5.74 3.91
C PHE A 91 -6.02 6.56 4.12
N PHE A 92 -5.88 7.87 4.15
CA PHE A 92 -7.02 8.76 4.09
C PHE A 92 -6.99 9.66 2.86
N VAL A 93 -8.18 10.10 2.45
CA VAL A 93 -8.41 11.18 1.50
C VAL A 93 -9.12 12.31 2.24
N ASP A 94 -8.69 13.56 2.02
CA ASP A 94 -9.37 14.74 2.55
C ASP A 94 -10.69 14.94 1.79
N GLU A 95 -11.79 14.52 2.42
CA GLU A 95 -13.13 14.54 1.81
C GLU A 95 -13.66 15.95 1.63
N GLU A 96 -13.25 16.89 2.48
CA GLU A 96 -13.67 18.29 2.38
C GLU A 96 -12.97 19.00 1.22
N ALA A 97 -11.66 18.76 1.06
CA ALA A 97 -10.88 19.35 -0.02
C ALA A 97 -11.12 18.64 -1.37
N TYR A 98 -11.42 17.33 -1.36
CA TYR A 98 -11.56 16.50 -2.57
C TYR A 98 -12.86 15.67 -2.58
N PRO A 99 -14.04 16.30 -2.51
CA PRO A 99 -15.32 15.59 -2.37
C PRO A 99 -15.62 14.67 -3.54
N ASP A 100 -15.21 15.01 -4.76
CA ASP A 100 -15.43 14.17 -5.95
C ASP A 100 -14.60 12.87 -5.89
N ILE A 101 -13.36 12.94 -5.43
CA ILE A 101 -12.52 11.76 -5.25
C ILE A 101 -13.13 10.85 -4.18
N ALA A 102 -13.48 11.40 -3.03
CA ALA A 102 -14.10 10.65 -1.94
C ALA A 102 -15.42 9.99 -2.39
N ARG A 103 -16.27 10.72 -3.11
CA ARG A 103 -17.50 10.17 -3.68
C ARG A 103 -17.23 9.04 -4.66
N ASN A 104 -16.26 9.20 -5.56
CA ASN A 104 -15.94 8.18 -6.56
C ASN A 104 -15.38 6.91 -5.92
N ILE A 105 -14.61 7.04 -4.83
CA ILE A 105 -14.18 5.90 -4.03
C ILE A 105 -15.39 5.21 -3.38
N ARG A 106 -16.28 5.96 -2.71
CA ARG A 106 -17.48 5.40 -2.06
C ARG A 106 -18.43 4.70 -3.03
N THR A 107 -18.51 5.17 -4.27
CA THR A 107 -19.38 4.59 -5.30
C THR A 107 -18.72 3.48 -6.12
N GLY A 108 -17.44 3.16 -5.86
CA GLY A 108 -16.69 2.17 -6.61
C GLY A 108 -16.28 2.60 -8.02
N VAL A 109 -16.45 3.88 -8.39
CA VAL A 109 -15.95 4.43 -9.67
C VAL A 109 -14.43 4.46 -9.67
N ILE A 110 -13.83 4.76 -8.50
CA ILE A 110 -12.40 4.58 -8.22
C ILE A 110 -12.29 3.36 -7.32
N HIS A 111 -11.69 2.30 -7.81
CA HIS A 111 -11.49 1.05 -7.06
C HIS A 111 -10.05 0.55 -7.12
N ASP A 112 -9.27 0.94 -8.14
CA ASP A 112 -7.88 0.51 -8.29
C ASP A 112 -6.90 1.46 -7.62
N VAL A 113 -5.82 0.88 -7.11
CA VAL A 113 -4.65 1.61 -6.64
C VAL A 113 -3.39 1.13 -7.32
N SER A 114 -2.43 2.03 -7.46
CA SER A 114 -1.11 1.72 -8.04
C SER A 114 -0.04 2.48 -7.28
N MET A 115 1.07 1.82 -6.99
CA MET A 115 2.17 2.40 -6.22
C MET A 115 3.24 3.01 -7.13
N GLY A 116 3.88 4.08 -6.67
CA GLY A 116 5.15 4.57 -7.17
C GLY A 116 6.29 4.14 -6.25
N ALA A 117 7.36 3.62 -6.83
CA ALA A 117 8.55 3.21 -6.09
C ALA A 117 9.83 3.71 -6.76
N SER A 118 10.82 4.03 -5.95
CA SER A 118 12.21 4.10 -6.39
C SER A 118 12.89 2.77 -6.09
N VAL A 119 13.79 2.34 -6.98
CA VAL A 119 14.59 1.13 -6.83
C VAL A 119 16.06 1.47 -7.03
N GLU A 120 16.94 0.79 -6.34
CA GLU A 120 18.37 1.03 -6.51
C GLU A 120 18.92 0.38 -7.79
N TRP A 121 18.43 -0.81 -8.12
CA TRP A 121 18.74 -1.49 -9.39
C TRP A 121 17.68 -2.54 -9.71
N GLY A 122 17.63 -2.92 -10.98
CA GLY A 122 16.83 -4.04 -11.47
C GLY A 122 17.70 -5.13 -12.10
N VAL A 123 17.17 -6.34 -12.18
CA VAL A 123 17.83 -7.49 -12.81
C VAL A 123 16.91 -8.11 -13.86
N CYS A 124 17.41 -8.26 -15.07
CA CYS A 124 16.69 -8.89 -16.16
C CYS A 124 16.49 -10.39 -15.91
N SER A 125 15.24 -10.86 -15.95
CA SER A 125 14.87 -12.27 -15.74
C SER A 125 15.43 -13.23 -16.80
N VAL A 126 15.81 -12.71 -17.98
CA VAL A 126 16.29 -13.54 -19.10
C VAL A 126 17.80 -13.74 -19.07
N CYS A 127 18.59 -12.68 -18.89
CA CYS A 127 20.05 -12.72 -19.00
C CYS A 127 20.80 -12.35 -17.72
N GLY A 128 20.09 -11.96 -16.65
CA GLY A 128 20.73 -11.54 -15.41
C GLY A 128 21.40 -10.15 -15.47
N ASN A 129 21.22 -9.40 -16.56
CA ASN A 129 21.79 -8.06 -16.66
C ASN A 129 21.29 -7.18 -15.53
N LYS A 130 22.21 -6.56 -14.80
CA LYS A 130 21.91 -5.57 -13.75
C LYS A 130 21.87 -4.18 -14.37
N ALA A 131 20.79 -3.45 -14.08
CA ALA A 131 20.56 -2.10 -14.57
C ALA A 131 20.27 -1.16 -13.37
N TYR A 132 20.87 0.00 -13.35
CA TYR A 132 20.63 1.06 -12.37
C TYR A 132 19.65 2.12 -12.89
N THR A 133 19.54 2.20 -14.22
CA THR A 133 18.61 3.07 -14.94
C THR A 133 18.13 2.35 -16.19
N GLU A 134 17.08 2.85 -16.82
CA GLU A 134 16.57 2.31 -18.09
C GLU A 134 17.62 2.37 -19.23
N LYS A 135 18.63 3.26 -19.13
CA LYS A 135 19.72 3.34 -20.10
C LYS A 135 20.60 2.09 -20.07
N ASP A 136 20.67 1.43 -18.92
CA ASP A 136 21.49 0.22 -18.71
C ASP A 136 20.73 -1.06 -19.11
N TYR A 137 19.48 -0.96 -19.53
CA TYR A 137 18.69 -2.11 -19.94
C TYR A 137 19.34 -2.87 -21.08
N CYS A 138 19.39 -4.19 -20.95
CA CYS A 138 19.71 -5.10 -22.05
C CYS A 138 18.59 -5.11 -23.10
N GLU A 139 18.86 -5.73 -24.25
CA GLU A 139 17.88 -5.84 -25.33
C GLU A 139 16.59 -6.59 -24.91
N HIS A 140 16.68 -7.50 -23.94
CA HIS A 140 15.52 -8.22 -23.43
C HIS A 140 14.54 -7.26 -22.72
N LEU A 141 15.02 -6.41 -21.83
CA LEU A 141 14.15 -5.44 -21.14
C LEU A 141 13.70 -4.31 -22.08
N LYS A 142 14.60 -3.81 -22.94
CA LYS A 142 14.22 -2.75 -23.90
C LYS A 142 13.07 -3.16 -24.83
N LYS A 143 13.06 -4.42 -25.28
CA LYS A 143 12.11 -4.88 -26.30
C LYS A 143 10.94 -5.68 -25.73
N TYR A 144 11.15 -6.41 -24.64
CA TYR A 144 10.24 -7.44 -24.18
C TYR A 144 9.82 -7.30 -22.70
N LYS A 145 10.20 -6.22 -21.99
CA LYS A 145 9.72 -6.02 -20.61
C LYS A 145 8.18 -6.08 -20.56
N GLY A 146 7.65 -6.96 -19.71
CA GLY A 146 6.22 -7.23 -19.60
C GLY A 146 5.64 -8.11 -20.70
N LYS A 147 6.43 -8.55 -21.69
CA LYS A 147 6.00 -9.35 -22.84
C LYS A 147 6.65 -10.72 -22.85
N THR A 148 6.07 -11.65 -23.62
CA THR A 148 6.67 -12.97 -23.84
C THR A 148 7.95 -12.84 -24.68
N PHE A 149 9.05 -13.38 -24.16
CA PHE A 149 10.31 -13.45 -24.89
C PHE A 149 10.25 -14.62 -25.87
N PRO A 150 10.43 -14.38 -27.19
CA PRO A 150 10.15 -15.40 -28.22
C PRO A 150 11.00 -16.66 -28.11
N GLU A 151 12.26 -16.55 -27.67
CA GLU A 151 13.20 -17.70 -27.67
C GLU A 151 12.88 -18.74 -26.60
N ASN A 152 12.25 -18.34 -25.48
CA ASN A 152 11.98 -19.27 -24.38
C ASN A 152 10.49 -19.34 -23.95
N GLY A 153 9.62 -18.54 -24.58
CA GLY A 153 8.18 -18.50 -24.29
C GLY A 153 7.82 -17.95 -22.92
N LYS A 154 8.77 -17.39 -22.16
CA LYS A 154 8.53 -16.83 -20.82
C LYS A 154 8.39 -15.32 -20.88
N LYS A 155 7.63 -14.75 -19.94
CA LYS A 155 7.52 -13.31 -19.77
C LYS A 155 8.88 -12.74 -19.33
N ALA A 156 9.42 -11.77 -20.09
CA ALA A 156 10.62 -11.04 -19.68
C ALA A 156 10.21 -9.94 -18.70
N TYR A 157 10.89 -9.87 -17.57
CA TYR A 157 10.58 -8.90 -16.51
C TYR A 157 11.85 -8.41 -15.80
N GLU A 158 11.70 -7.33 -15.11
CA GLU A 158 12.71 -6.76 -14.24
C GLU A 158 12.41 -7.12 -12.78
N LYS A 159 13.36 -7.79 -12.11
CA LYS A 159 13.31 -8.00 -10.66
C LYS A 159 13.96 -6.82 -9.97
N ASN A 160 13.19 -6.11 -9.16
CA ASN A 160 13.58 -4.86 -8.52
C ASN A 160 14.22 -5.07 -7.14
N TYR A 161 15.24 -4.27 -6.83
CA TYR A 161 16.02 -4.34 -5.59
C TYR A 161 16.24 -2.96 -4.99
N GLY A 162 16.39 -2.90 -3.66
CA GLY A 162 16.55 -1.65 -2.93
C GLY A 162 15.29 -0.78 -3.04
N VAL A 163 14.15 -1.40 -2.79
CA VAL A 163 12.83 -0.79 -3.00
C VAL A 163 12.49 0.21 -1.92
N LYS A 164 11.99 1.38 -2.34
CA LYS A 164 11.41 2.40 -1.47
C LYS A 164 10.17 2.97 -2.14
N PHE A 165 9.03 2.89 -1.48
CA PHE A 165 7.79 3.48 -1.97
C PHE A 165 7.79 4.99 -1.78
N ILE A 166 7.28 5.71 -2.77
CA ILE A 166 7.28 7.19 -2.81
C ILE A 166 5.88 7.79 -2.90
N GLU A 167 4.90 7.00 -3.33
CA GLU A 167 3.50 7.39 -3.38
C GLU A 167 2.58 6.17 -3.53
N LEU A 168 1.28 6.37 -3.31
CA LEU A 168 0.21 5.48 -3.71
C LEU A 168 -0.85 6.30 -4.43
N SER A 169 -1.29 5.84 -5.60
CA SER A 169 -2.27 6.54 -6.42
C SER A 169 -3.56 5.77 -6.58
N CYS A 170 -4.67 6.49 -6.53
CA CYS A 170 -5.92 6.02 -7.10
C CYS A 170 -5.83 6.13 -8.63
N VAL A 171 -6.10 5.04 -9.34
CA VAL A 171 -5.96 4.95 -10.81
C VAL A 171 -7.21 4.33 -11.44
N GLY A 172 -7.34 4.45 -12.76
CA GLY A 172 -8.41 3.80 -13.52
C GLY A 172 -8.09 2.36 -13.94
N ASP A 173 -6.78 1.99 -13.93
CA ASP A 173 -6.29 0.65 -14.26
C ASP A 173 -4.94 0.47 -13.55
N GLY A 174 -4.89 -0.45 -12.61
CA GLY A 174 -3.72 -0.72 -11.78
C GLY A 174 -2.72 -1.64 -12.49
N ALA A 175 -1.43 -1.49 -12.19
CA ALA A 175 -0.39 -2.39 -12.71
C ALA A 175 -0.51 -3.83 -12.16
N PHE A 176 -1.14 -4.04 -11.01
CA PHE A 176 -1.54 -5.33 -10.46
C PHE A 176 -3.06 -5.40 -10.46
N GLU A 177 -3.63 -6.43 -11.10
CA GLU A 177 -5.10 -6.65 -11.17
C GLU A 177 -5.76 -6.82 -9.79
N SER A 178 -4.98 -7.27 -8.80
CA SER A 178 -5.42 -7.50 -7.42
C SER A 178 -5.33 -6.27 -6.51
N CYS A 179 -4.68 -5.19 -6.98
CA CYS A 179 -4.45 -3.99 -6.17
C CYS A 179 -5.65 -3.04 -6.21
N GLU A 180 -6.62 -3.38 -5.38
CA GLU A 180 -7.91 -2.70 -5.29
C GLU A 180 -8.19 -2.19 -3.86
N ILE A 181 -9.10 -1.23 -3.78
CA ILE A 181 -9.70 -0.80 -2.52
C ILE A 181 -10.57 -1.95 -1.98
N GLN A 182 -10.26 -2.37 -0.75
CA GLN A 182 -10.95 -3.49 -0.08
C GLN A 182 -12.02 -3.01 0.89
N GLU A 183 -11.72 -1.95 1.64
CA GLU A 183 -12.58 -1.46 2.71
C GLU A 183 -12.56 0.06 2.77
N ILE A 184 -13.72 0.62 3.14
CA ILE A 184 -13.92 2.04 3.37
C ILE A 184 -14.45 2.19 4.80
N TYR A 185 -13.81 3.05 5.59
CA TYR A 185 -14.18 3.29 6.98
C TYR A 185 -14.70 4.70 7.15
N ASP A 186 -15.85 4.84 7.79
CA ASP A 186 -16.25 6.10 8.40
C ASP A 186 -15.65 6.20 9.81
N VAL A 187 -15.06 7.34 10.14
CA VAL A 187 -14.44 7.55 11.46
C VAL A 187 -15.48 7.38 12.57
N ASP A 188 -16.70 7.84 12.34
CA ASP A 188 -17.80 7.69 13.30
C ASP A 188 -18.15 6.22 13.55
N ASP A 189 -18.10 5.37 12.54
CA ASP A 189 -18.32 3.92 12.67
C ASP A 189 -17.20 3.23 13.44
N VAL A 190 -15.95 3.61 13.20
CA VAL A 190 -14.79 3.08 13.91
C VAL A 190 -14.80 3.50 15.39
N LEU A 191 -15.11 4.76 15.66
CA LEU A 191 -15.23 5.27 17.03
C LEU A 191 -16.38 4.59 17.78
N ASN A 192 -17.54 4.44 17.15
CA ASN A 192 -18.69 3.74 17.72
C ASN A 192 -18.38 2.26 18.01
N GLN A 193 -17.62 1.58 17.13
CA GLN A 193 -17.18 0.21 17.37
C GLN A 193 -16.19 0.12 18.52
N ALA A 194 -15.24 1.03 18.62
CA ALA A 194 -14.26 1.10 19.71
C ALA A 194 -14.96 1.32 21.06
N GLU A 195 -15.87 2.29 21.15
CA GLU A 195 -16.66 2.54 22.36
C GLU A 195 -17.52 1.33 22.76
N ASN A 196 -18.10 0.63 21.79
CA ASN A 196 -18.87 -0.58 22.06
C ASN A 196 -17.99 -1.74 22.56
N LEU A 197 -16.76 -1.86 22.09
CA LEU A 197 -15.80 -2.85 22.58
C LEU A 197 -15.33 -2.52 24.00
N GLU A 198 -15.07 -1.26 24.32
CA GLU A 198 -14.73 -0.81 25.67
C GLU A 198 -15.86 -1.09 26.66
N LYS A 199 -17.11 -0.76 26.31
CA LYS A 199 -18.29 -1.07 27.14
C LYS A 199 -18.46 -2.57 27.42
N LYS A 200 -18.26 -3.42 26.37
CA LYS A 200 -18.28 -4.87 26.53
C LYS A 200 -17.16 -5.39 27.43
N ALA A 201 -15.96 -4.83 27.33
CA ALA A 201 -14.84 -5.19 28.19
C ALA A 201 -15.09 -4.81 29.64
N GLU A 202 -15.71 -3.66 29.93
CA GLU A 202 -16.12 -3.23 31.27
C GLU A 202 -17.21 -4.14 31.83
N GLU A 203 -18.19 -4.55 31.02
CA GLU A 203 -19.26 -5.48 31.43
C GLU A 203 -18.70 -6.85 31.78
N ILE A 204 -17.77 -7.38 30.99
CA ILE A 204 -17.09 -8.66 31.26
C ILE A 204 -16.30 -8.58 32.57
N ASN A 205 -15.51 -7.50 32.75
CA ASN A 205 -14.74 -7.30 33.96
C ASN A 205 -15.64 -7.19 35.22
N SER A 206 -16.77 -6.49 35.12
CA SER A 206 -17.74 -6.35 36.19
C SER A 206 -18.37 -7.70 36.56
N ASN A 207 -18.70 -8.53 35.57
CA ASN A 207 -19.26 -9.88 35.79
C ASN A 207 -18.23 -10.84 36.39
N ILE A 208 -16.95 -10.72 36.02
CA ILE A 208 -15.85 -11.50 36.64
C ILE A 208 -15.70 -11.14 38.13
N ILE A 209 -15.73 -9.84 38.45
CA ILE A 209 -15.62 -9.36 39.84
C ILE A 209 -16.80 -9.87 40.69
N LEU A 210 -18.03 -9.80 40.17
CA LEU A 210 -19.23 -10.30 40.85
C LEU A 210 -19.17 -11.82 41.06
N ALA A 211 -18.68 -12.57 40.08
CA ALA A 211 -18.52 -14.02 40.18
C ALA A 211 -17.49 -14.43 41.23
N HIS A 212 -16.46 -13.62 41.47
CA HIS A 212 -15.42 -13.86 42.50
C HIS A 212 -15.88 -13.44 43.92
N GLN A 213 -16.86 -12.56 44.04
CA GLN A 213 -17.41 -12.12 45.33
C GLN A 213 -18.57 -13.00 45.81
N GLY A 214 -19.14 -13.85 44.95
CA GLY A 214 -20.27 -14.71 45.23
C GLY A 214 -19.94 -16.18 45.50
N ALA A 215 -18.68 -16.57 45.65
CA ALA A 215 -18.29 -17.91 46.05
C ALA A 215 -18.21 -18.02 47.56
N PRO A 216 -18.98 -18.93 48.23
CA PRO A 216 -18.96 -19.12 49.66
C PRO A 216 -17.66 -19.78 50.16
#